data_37f6b8d8c3a01eab2e3fba19aef4e721
#
_entry.id   37f6b8d8c3a01eab2e3fba19aef4e721
#
_cell.length_a   1.000
_cell.length_b   1.000
_cell.length_c   1.000
_cell.angle_alpha   90.00
_cell.angle_beta   90.00
_cell.angle_gamma   90.00
#
_symmetry.space_group_name_H-M   'P 1'
#
loop_
_entity.id
_entity.type
_entity.pdbx_description
1 polymer ?
#
loop_
_entity_poly.entity_id
_entity_poly.type
_entity_poly.pdbx_seq_one_letter_code
_entity_poly.pdbx_strand_id
1 'polypeptide(L)'
;MINVFSRHEKSKEAPLSFRSILVPVDGSDASLRAVEFACSIARRGHSKVHVVHVIEVRRALRLDADLTEEAQRGEEILTQAEIAAKRQDYQIDGELLQARDAGHAIVDEAIERDSDIIVMGVPYTRPFGEFELSRIPTQVMKTAPCEVVLLRMPSE
;
A
#
# COMPACT_ATOMS: atom_id res chain seq x y z
N MET A 1 -23.34 -23.38 -36.42
CA MET A 1 -23.21 -22.05 -35.84
C MET A 1 -22.65 -22.20 -34.41
N ILE A 2 -21.46 -21.70 -34.16
CA ILE A 2 -20.82 -21.81 -32.85
C ILE A 2 -21.50 -20.77 -31.94
N ASN A 3 -22.16 -21.24 -30.90
CA ASN A 3 -22.79 -20.36 -29.96
C ASN A 3 -21.72 -19.78 -29.00
N VAL A 4 -21.23 -18.59 -29.33
CA VAL A 4 -20.16 -17.90 -28.60
C VAL A 4 -20.57 -17.59 -27.17
N PHE A 5 -21.88 -17.49 -26.91
CA PHE A 5 -22.41 -17.20 -25.58
C PHE A 5 -22.36 -18.38 -24.61
N SER A 6 -22.34 -19.62 -25.09
CA SER A 6 -22.29 -20.79 -24.21
C SER A 6 -20.90 -21.05 -23.61
N ARG A 7 -19.86 -20.42 -24.13
CA ARG A 7 -18.49 -20.50 -23.56
C ARG A 7 -18.29 -19.55 -22.38
N HIS A 8 -19.06 -18.48 -22.29
CA HIS A 8 -18.97 -17.52 -21.19
C HIS A 8 -19.72 -18.00 -19.92
N GLU A 9 -20.70 -18.85 -20.05
CA GLU A 9 -21.43 -19.38 -18.88
C GLU A 9 -20.65 -20.43 -18.08
N LYS A 10 -19.57 -21.01 -18.65
CA LYS A 10 -18.80 -22.05 -17.96
C LYS A 10 -17.63 -21.54 -17.14
N SER A 11 -17.20 -20.29 -17.31
CA SER A 11 -16.21 -19.68 -16.46
C SER A 11 -16.90 -18.70 -15.49
N LYS A 12 -17.57 -19.24 -14.47
CA LYS A 12 -17.76 -18.46 -13.26
C LYS A 12 -16.36 -18.22 -12.72
N GLU A 13 -15.76 -17.13 -13.17
CA GLU A 13 -14.50 -16.68 -12.60
C GLU A 13 -14.71 -16.58 -11.10
N ALA A 14 -13.82 -17.19 -10.33
CA ALA A 14 -13.82 -17.00 -8.89
C ALA A 14 -13.74 -15.49 -8.62
N PRO A 15 -14.50 -14.96 -7.64
CA PRO A 15 -14.43 -13.55 -7.33
C PRO A 15 -12.98 -13.16 -7.06
N LEU A 16 -12.58 -11.98 -7.53
CA LEU A 16 -11.24 -11.44 -7.25
C LEU A 16 -10.97 -11.52 -5.76
N SER A 17 -9.93 -12.26 -5.41
CA SER A 17 -9.51 -12.40 -4.02
C SER A 17 -8.00 -12.27 -3.92
N PHE A 18 -7.57 -11.56 -2.90
CA PHE A 18 -6.15 -11.39 -2.57
C PHE A 18 -5.90 -12.04 -1.23
N ARG A 19 -4.78 -12.76 -1.10
CA ARG A 19 -4.39 -13.40 0.15
C ARG A 19 -3.61 -12.46 1.05
N SER A 20 -2.75 -11.64 0.45
CA SER A 20 -1.87 -10.73 1.17
C SER A 20 -1.81 -9.38 0.47
N ILE A 21 -2.21 -8.34 1.18
CA ILE A 21 -2.26 -6.97 0.70
C ILE A 21 -1.23 -6.16 1.49
N LEU A 22 -0.34 -5.47 0.80
CA LEU A 22 0.62 -4.57 1.43
C LEU A 22 0.19 -3.12 1.21
N VAL A 23 0.15 -2.34 2.28
CA VAL A 23 -0.22 -0.92 2.23
C VAL A 23 0.88 -0.09 2.87
N PRO A 24 1.72 0.58 2.09
CA PRO A 24 2.66 1.56 2.65
C PRO A 24 1.91 2.81 3.09
N VAL A 25 2.29 3.35 4.24
CA VAL A 25 1.67 4.55 4.82
C VAL A 25 2.73 5.59 5.18
N ASP A 26 2.40 6.85 4.98
CA ASP A 26 3.25 7.99 5.30
C ASP A 26 2.57 8.99 6.26
N GLY A 27 1.38 8.66 6.75
CA GLY A 27 0.58 9.52 7.61
C GLY A 27 -0.31 10.50 6.88
N SER A 28 -0.23 10.57 5.55
CA SER A 28 -1.13 11.41 4.75
C SER A 28 -2.56 10.84 4.75
N ASP A 29 -3.53 11.70 4.52
CA ASP A 29 -4.93 11.28 4.35
C ASP A 29 -5.07 10.27 3.21
N ALA A 30 -4.30 10.44 2.13
CA ALA A 30 -4.28 9.51 1.02
C ALA A 30 -3.85 8.11 1.45
N SER A 31 -2.79 8.00 2.26
CA SER A 31 -2.31 6.70 2.74
C SER A 31 -3.31 6.04 3.70
N LEU A 32 -3.94 6.81 4.57
CA LEU A 32 -4.98 6.29 5.47
C LEU A 32 -6.21 5.83 4.69
N ARG A 33 -6.57 6.54 3.65
CA ARG A 33 -7.66 6.13 2.74
C ARG A 33 -7.32 4.81 2.05
N ALA A 34 -6.07 4.60 1.67
CA ALA A 34 -5.61 3.32 1.10
C ALA A 34 -5.76 2.17 2.10
N VAL A 35 -5.51 2.40 3.39
CA VAL A 35 -5.74 1.40 4.44
C VAL A 35 -7.22 1.02 4.51
N GLU A 36 -8.11 1.99 4.54
CA GLU A 36 -9.55 1.74 4.55
C GLU A 36 -10.00 0.95 3.31
N PHE A 37 -9.50 1.33 2.15
CA PHE A 37 -9.79 0.65 0.89
C PHE A 37 -9.32 -0.81 0.92
N ALA A 38 -8.07 -1.04 1.34
CA ALA A 38 -7.51 -2.39 1.43
C ALA A 38 -8.29 -3.27 2.42
N CYS A 39 -8.66 -2.72 3.57
CA CYS A 39 -9.47 -3.44 4.56
C CYS A 39 -10.86 -3.79 4.03
N SER A 40 -11.48 -2.92 3.25
CA SER A 40 -12.78 -3.20 2.63
C SER A 40 -12.72 -4.36 1.64
N ILE A 41 -11.63 -4.45 0.88
CA ILE A 41 -11.37 -5.60 -0.02
C ILE A 41 -11.11 -6.86 0.81
N ALA A 42 -10.27 -6.75 1.83
CA ALA A 42 -9.84 -7.87 2.66
C ALA A 42 -11.02 -8.56 3.37
N ARG A 43 -12.00 -7.80 3.82
CA ARG A 43 -13.19 -8.34 4.49
C ARG A 43 -13.95 -9.33 3.63
N ARG A 44 -13.98 -9.11 2.32
CA ARG A 44 -14.70 -9.96 1.37
C ARG A 44 -13.97 -11.27 1.07
N GLY A 45 -12.64 -11.25 1.13
CA GLY A 45 -11.80 -12.37 0.71
C GLY A 45 -10.97 -13.03 1.81
N HIS A 46 -11.12 -12.63 3.06
CA HIS A 46 -10.30 -13.10 4.19
C HIS A 46 -8.80 -12.88 3.97
N SER A 47 -8.45 -11.77 3.33
CA SER A 47 -7.06 -11.40 3.06
C SER A 47 -6.36 -10.93 4.34
N LYS A 48 -5.04 -11.01 4.37
CA LYS A 48 -4.23 -10.34 5.38
C LYS A 48 -3.84 -8.97 4.85
N VAL A 49 -3.93 -7.95 5.71
CA VAL A 49 -3.49 -6.59 5.37
C VAL A 49 -2.28 -6.25 6.24
N HIS A 50 -1.15 -6.03 5.60
CA HIS A 50 0.08 -5.59 6.23
C HIS A 50 0.29 -4.12 5.90
N VAL A 51 0.51 -3.32 6.93
CA VAL A 51 0.76 -1.89 6.77
C VAL A 51 2.22 -1.63 7.15
N VAL A 52 2.93 -0.91 6.31
CA VAL A 52 4.34 -0.60 6.54
C VAL A 52 4.58 0.90 6.44
N HIS A 53 5.31 1.43 7.40
CA HIS A 53 5.86 2.78 7.32
C HIS A 53 7.38 2.67 7.22
N VAL A 54 7.96 3.31 6.20
CA VAL A 54 9.41 3.29 5.96
C VAL A 54 10.00 4.62 6.36
N ILE A 55 10.95 4.58 7.29
CA ILE A 55 11.79 5.73 7.62
C ILE A 55 12.99 5.71 6.66
N GLU A 56 13.11 6.72 5.80
CA GLU A 56 14.30 6.86 4.97
C GLU A 56 15.46 7.40 5.79
N VAL A 57 16.56 6.66 5.80
CA VAL A 57 17.78 7.02 6.51
C VAL A 57 18.72 7.77 5.57
N ARG A 58 19.16 8.95 5.96
CA ARG A 58 20.10 9.76 5.18
C ARG A 58 21.40 8.99 4.96
N ARG A 59 22.00 9.18 3.79
CA ARG A 59 23.28 8.52 3.44
C ARG A 59 24.42 8.84 4.40
N ALA A 60 24.39 10.01 5.04
CA ALA A 60 25.38 10.42 6.03
C ALA A 60 25.29 9.65 7.34
N LEU A 61 24.18 8.95 7.60
CA LEU A 61 23.96 8.19 8.82
C LEU A 61 24.09 6.69 8.54
N ARG A 62 24.43 5.94 9.60
CA ARG A 62 24.39 4.47 9.53
C ARG A 62 22.95 4.01 9.38
N LEU A 63 22.75 2.87 8.71
CA LEU A 63 21.40 2.32 8.48
C LEU A 63 20.71 1.94 9.80
N ASP A 64 21.48 1.60 10.82
CA ASP A 64 21.01 1.28 12.18
C ASP A 64 21.09 2.48 13.14
N ALA A 65 21.20 3.70 12.61
CA ALA A 65 21.25 4.90 13.42
C ALA A 65 20.00 5.04 14.32
N ASP A 66 20.19 5.62 15.50
CA ASP A 66 19.08 5.94 16.39
C ASP A 66 18.30 7.13 15.82
N LEU A 67 17.09 6.86 15.36
CA LEU A 67 16.15 7.83 14.80
C LEU A 67 14.91 7.90 15.70
N THR A 68 15.11 8.25 16.97
CA THR A 68 14.06 8.21 18.00
C THR A 68 12.83 9.04 17.63
N GLU A 69 13.03 10.27 17.12
CA GLU A 69 11.92 11.14 16.74
C GLU A 69 11.15 10.58 15.54
N GLU A 70 11.88 10.12 14.53
CA GLU A 70 11.30 9.51 13.33
C GLU A 70 10.57 8.20 13.66
N ALA A 71 11.14 7.40 14.56
CA ALA A 71 10.50 6.17 15.03
C ALA A 71 9.21 6.45 15.79
N GLN A 72 9.22 7.47 16.66
CA GLN A 72 8.03 7.87 17.40
C GLN A 72 6.93 8.36 16.47
N ARG A 73 7.28 9.18 15.48
CA ARG A 73 6.34 9.61 14.43
C ARG A 73 5.80 8.43 13.64
N GLY A 74 6.66 7.48 13.30
CA GLY A 74 6.27 6.26 12.60
C GLY A 74 5.27 5.43 13.39
N GLU A 75 5.47 5.28 14.69
CA GLU A 75 4.52 4.58 15.57
C GLU A 75 3.16 5.30 15.62
N GLU A 76 3.16 6.62 15.64
CA GLU A 76 1.92 7.41 15.55
C GLU A 76 1.20 7.18 14.22
N ILE A 77 1.94 7.13 13.12
CA ILE A 77 1.39 6.84 11.79
C ILE A 77 0.76 5.44 11.75
N LEU A 78 1.43 4.45 12.30
CA LEU A 78 0.90 3.08 12.37
C LEU A 78 -0.35 3.02 13.25
N THR A 79 -0.38 3.75 14.36
CA THR A 79 -1.58 3.86 15.21
C THR A 79 -2.76 4.45 14.46
N GLN A 80 -2.54 5.48 13.66
CA GLN A 80 -3.58 6.06 12.81
C GLN A 80 -4.08 5.06 11.77
N ALA A 81 -3.19 4.26 11.20
CA ALA A 81 -3.56 3.19 10.27
C ALA A 81 -4.43 2.12 10.94
N GLU A 82 -4.10 1.75 12.17
CA GLU A 82 -4.92 0.81 12.96
C GLU A 82 -6.33 1.37 13.22
N ILE A 83 -6.44 2.65 13.52
CA ILE A 83 -7.72 3.32 13.72
C ILE A 83 -8.53 3.31 12.41
N ALA A 84 -7.90 3.60 11.29
CA ALA A 84 -8.54 3.56 9.98
C ALA A 84 -9.06 2.15 9.65
N ALA A 85 -8.27 1.13 9.97
CA ALA A 85 -8.66 -0.27 9.77
C ALA A 85 -9.85 -0.66 10.65
N LYS A 86 -9.89 -0.21 11.89
CA LYS A 86 -11.00 -0.49 12.81
C LYS A 86 -12.34 0.09 12.30
N ARG A 87 -12.30 1.22 11.61
CA ARG A 87 -13.50 1.79 10.98
C ARG A 87 -14.10 0.85 9.93
N GLN A 88 -13.28 -0.05 9.39
CA GLN A 88 -13.69 -1.07 8.44
C GLN A 88 -13.88 -2.44 9.09
N ASP A 89 -13.94 -2.51 10.42
CA ASP A 89 -14.02 -3.76 11.19
C ASP A 89 -12.92 -4.75 10.80
N TYR A 90 -11.68 -4.25 10.65
CA TYR A 90 -10.55 -5.06 10.24
C TYR A 90 -9.35 -4.82 11.13
N GLN A 91 -8.57 -5.88 11.36
CA GLN A 91 -7.33 -5.82 12.13
C GLN A 91 -6.14 -5.99 11.19
N ILE A 92 -5.23 -5.05 11.23
CA ILE A 92 -4.02 -5.04 10.40
C ILE A 92 -2.79 -5.41 11.23
N ASP A 93 -1.75 -5.87 10.53
CA ASP A 93 -0.40 -5.94 11.08
C ASP A 93 0.38 -4.71 10.60
N GLY A 94 1.00 -4.00 11.53
CA GLY A 94 1.81 -2.82 11.22
C GLY A 94 3.28 -3.05 11.51
N GLU A 95 4.16 -2.55 10.65
CA GLU A 95 5.60 -2.64 10.82
C GLU A 95 6.30 -1.34 10.44
N LEU A 96 7.32 -1.01 11.22
CA LEU A 96 8.18 0.14 11.02
C LEU A 96 9.53 -0.33 10.47
N LEU A 97 9.93 0.19 9.32
CA LEU A 97 11.18 -0.16 8.66
C LEU A 97 12.11 1.04 8.54
N GLN A 98 13.40 0.79 8.60
CA GLN A 98 14.42 1.77 8.24
C GLN A 98 15.10 1.34 6.96
N ALA A 99 15.23 2.24 5.99
CA ALA A 99 15.84 1.93 4.71
C ALA A 99 16.44 3.18 4.07
N ARG A 100 17.38 2.99 3.14
CA ARG A 100 17.95 4.08 2.34
C ARG A 100 16.97 4.62 1.32
N ASP A 101 16.10 3.75 0.80
CA ASP A 101 15.15 4.05 -0.26
C ASP A 101 13.82 3.39 0.06
N ALA A 102 12.79 4.21 0.24
CA ALA A 102 11.48 3.70 0.65
C ALA A 102 10.80 2.88 -0.45
N GLY A 103 10.94 3.26 -1.71
CA GLY A 103 10.35 2.51 -2.82
C GLY A 103 10.92 1.10 -2.92
N HIS A 104 12.22 0.97 -2.79
CA HIS A 104 12.89 -0.34 -2.73
C HIS A 104 12.43 -1.17 -1.54
N ALA A 105 12.37 -0.56 -0.36
CA ALA A 105 11.96 -1.25 0.87
C ALA A 105 10.53 -1.78 0.77
N ILE A 106 9.63 -1.01 0.17
CA ILE A 106 8.24 -1.43 -0.05
C ILE A 106 8.18 -2.65 -0.97
N VAL A 107 8.91 -2.65 -2.07
CA VAL A 107 8.95 -3.77 -3.01
C VAL A 107 9.57 -5.00 -2.37
N ASP A 108 10.67 -4.85 -1.64
CA ASP A 108 11.31 -5.95 -0.91
C ASP A 108 10.36 -6.56 0.12
N GLU A 109 9.62 -5.72 0.84
CA GLU A 109 8.63 -6.20 1.82
C GLU A 109 7.49 -6.97 1.14
N ALA A 110 7.04 -6.52 -0.03
CA ALA A 110 6.03 -7.23 -0.80
C ALA A 110 6.53 -8.61 -1.23
N ILE A 111 7.80 -8.71 -1.60
CA ILE A 111 8.42 -9.99 -1.99
C ILE A 111 8.52 -10.92 -0.77
N GLU A 112 9.04 -10.43 0.34
CA GLU A 112 9.21 -11.22 1.56
C GLU A 112 7.89 -11.75 2.12
N ARG A 113 6.82 -10.95 2.03
CA ARG A 113 5.50 -11.33 2.51
C ARG A 113 4.67 -12.08 1.46
N ASP A 114 5.21 -12.30 0.28
CA ASP A 114 4.48 -12.91 -0.82
C ASP A 114 3.16 -12.18 -1.10
N SER A 115 3.22 -10.86 -1.14
CA SER A 115 2.05 -10.02 -1.33
C SER A 115 1.50 -10.14 -2.74
N ASP A 116 0.20 -10.31 -2.86
CA ASP A 116 -0.50 -10.38 -4.15
C ASP A 116 -0.70 -9.00 -4.76
N ILE A 117 -0.78 -7.98 -3.91
CA ILE A 117 -1.11 -6.63 -4.35
C ILE A 117 -0.53 -5.61 -3.37
N ILE A 118 -0.08 -4.48 -3.91
CA ILE A 118 0.28 -3.29 -3.15
C ILE A 118 -0.79 -2.23 -3.41
N VAL A 119 -1.33 -1.65 -2.35
CA VAL A 119 -2.30 -0.56 -2.44
C VAL A 119 -1.66 0.70 -1.85
N MET A 120 -1.51 1.73 -2.67
CA MET A 120 -0.92 3.00 -2.25
C MET A 120 -1.90 4.15 -2.43
N GLY A 121 -2.02 4.99 -1.41
CA GLY A 121 -2.71 6.26 -1.52
C GLY A 121 -1.80 7.32 -2.13
N VAL A 122 -2.33 8.08 -3.07
CA VAL A 122 -1.60 9.12 -3.78
C VAL A 122 -2.34 10.44 -3.65
N PRO A 123 -1.73 11.46 -3.04
CA PRO A 123 -2.36 12.77 -2.98
C PRO A 123 -2.45 13.41 -4.37
N TYR A 124 -3.43 14.27 -4.55
CA TYR A 124 -3.54 15.03 -5.80
C TYR A 124 -2.62 16.24 -5.74
N THR A 125 -1.47 16.13 -6.38
CA THR A 125 -0.46 17.20 -6.43
C THR A 125 -0.25 17.68 -7.84
N ARG A 126 -0.07 18.99 -8.01
CA ARG A 126 0.08 19.66 -9.30
C ARG A 126 1.26 20.65 -9.25
N PRO A 127 2.51 20.16 -9.08
CA PRO A 127 3.66 21.06 -8.89
C PRO A 127 3.90 21.99 -10.10
N PHE A 128 3.51 21.57 -11.30
CA PHE A 128 3.68 22.34 -12.54
C PHE A 128 2.34 22.55 -13.28
N GLY A 129 1.23 22.64 -12.55
CA GLY A 129 -0.10 22.85 -13.13
C GLY A 129 -0.83 21.59 -13.57
N GLU A 130 -0.15 20.47 -13.71
CA GLU A 130 -0.71 19.16 -14.03
C GLU A 130 -0.43 18.16 -12.91
N PHE A 131 -1.27 17.14 -12.80
CA PHE A 131 -1.03 16.08 -11.84
C PHE A 131 0.29 15.37 -12.12
N GLU A 132 1.11 15.20 -11.10
CA GLU A 132 2.32 14.40 -11.17
C GLU A 132 2.35 13.36 -10.07
N LEU A 133 2.77 12.17 -10.45
CA LEU A 133 3.02 11.08 -9.52
C LEU A 133 4.39 11.28 -8.87
N SER A 134 4.45 11.23 -7.54
CA SER A 134 5.69 11.39 -6.81
C SER A 134 6.64 10.19 -6.98
N ARG A 135 7.86 10.34 -6.48
CA ARG A 135 8.97 9.38 -6.69
C ARG A 135 8.64 7.97 -6.20
N ILE A 136 8.12 7.83 -4.99
CA ILE A 136 7.92 6.50 -4.38
C ILE A 136 6.88 5.67 -5.12
N PRO A 137 5.65 6.15 -5.38
CA PRO A 137 4.69 5.36 -6.16
C PRO A 137 5.16 5.09 -7.59
N THR A 138 5.88 6.02 -8.22
CA THR A 138 6.46 5.79 -9.54
C THR A 138 7.43 4.61 -9.52
N GLN A 139 8.31 4.56 -8.52
CA GLN A 139 9.30 3.49 -8.39
C GLN A 139 8.64 2.15 -8.09
N VAL A 140 7.65 2.12 -7.21
CA VAL A 140 6.89 0.90 -6.91
C VAL A 140 6.21 0.36 -8.17
N MET A 141 5.58 1.23 -8.96
CA MET A 141 4.96 0.83 -10.21
C MET A 141 5.95 0.23 -11.21
N LYS A 142 7.18 0.73 -11.23
CA LYS A 142 8.20 0.24 -12.16
C LYS A 142 8.80 -1.11 -11.75
N THR A 143 8.82 -1.41 -10.46
CA THR A 143 9.65 -2.52 -9.94
C THR A 143 8.88 -3.58 -9.17
N ALA A 144 7.64 -3.35 -8.78
CA ALA A 144 6.85 -4.33 -8.04
C ALA A 144 6.55 -5.57 -8.90
N PRO A 145 6.77 -6.79 -8.37
CA PRO A 145 6.45 -8.02 -9.10
C PRO A 145 4.99 -8.43 -9.00
N CYS A 146 4.19 -7.72 -8.22
CA CYS A 146 2.77 -8.00 -8.01
C CYS A 146 1.89 -6.88 -8.58
N GLU A 147 0.59 -7.04 -8.48
CA GLU A 147 -0.34 -5.99 -8.87
C GLU A 147 -0.17 -4.75 -7.98
N VAL A 148 -0.35 -3.57 -8.55
CA VAL A 148 -0.25 -2.30 -7.83
C VAL A 148 -1.51 -1.48 -8.10
N VAL A 149 -2.16 -1.05 -7.03
CA VAL A 149 -3.29 -0.12 -7.10
C VAL A 149 -2.86 1.22 -6.52
N LEU A 150 -3.03 2.27 -7.30
CA LEU A 150 -2.84 3.63 -6.83
C LEU A 150 -4.22 4.27 -6.62
N LEU A 151 -4.50 4.63 -5.39
CA LEU A 151 -5.71 5.33 -5.02
C LEU A 151 -5.40 6.82 -4.97
N ARG A 152 -5.58 7.50 -6.09
CA ARG A 152 -5.36 8.94 -6.16
C ARG A 152 -6.55 9.66 -5.54
N MET A 153 -6.25 10.57 -4.62
CA MET A 153 -7.28 11.38 -4.00
C MET A 153 -7.96 12.29 -5.04
N PRO A 154 -9.23 12.64 -4.84
CA PRO A 154 -9.91 13.50 -5.81
C PRO A 154 -9.23 14.86 -5.91
N SER A 155 -9.36 15.50 -7.07
CA SER A 155 -8.95 16.89 -7.26
C SER A 155 -9.80 17.82 -6.41
N GLU A 156 -9.17 18.84 -5.87
CA GLU A 156 -9.90 19.88 -5.14
C GLU A 156 -10.71 20.78 -6.07
#